data_dc4d56c7169344d4d0a9cded535a8bed
#
_entry.id   dc4d56c7169344d4d0a9cded535a8bed
#
_cell.length_a   1.000
_cell.length_b   1.000
_cell.length_c   1.000
_cell.angle_alpha   90.00
_cell.angle_beta   90.00
_cell.angle_gamma   90.00
#
_symmetry.space_group_name_H-M   'P 1'
#
loop_
_entity.id
_entity.type
_entity.pdbx_description
1 polymer ?
#
loop_
_entity_poly.entity_id
_entity_poly.type
_entity_poly.pdbx_seq_one_letter_code
_entity_poly.pdbx_strand_id
1 'polypeptide(L)'
;MKTDDKAIADGIVAAVGGVDNIRAVGHCSTRLRLTLHDKTKVDEKTIEDIEGVKGQFFAGEQYQVILGTGLVNRVYDIVAGENQGGVNTDIKADLYAGMSLPKKLSRILGDIFIPVIPVLVATGLFSGFINCINSFGVQMDPNVLTIATILMKTAFTFLPVLIAWSGMKQFGGSPVIGIVLGLMLVNPLLPNPNDVVKGTVEAITFHPFGLEWNVVGYQGSVLPALVVAYIAAKTEKALKNVVPDVLDLIITPFTTILVAGLLGMLVIGPVCQTVEHAVLAAAKFVIALPFGLGGLILGGTQQAIVVTGMHHIFLALETDYLATTGFNPFNAMISGGIMAQATAALVTGLKVKEP
;
A
#
# COMPACT_ATOMS: atom_id res chain seq x y z
N MET A 1 -12.00 10.03 29.74
CA MET A 1 -12.44 11.33 29.20
C MET A 1 -12.24 11.28 27.69
N LYS A 2 -13.25 11.56 26.86
CA LYS A 2 -13.03 11.77 25.43
C LYS A 2 -12.31 13.11 25.29
N THR A 3 -11.07 13.09 24.90
CA THR A 3 -10.32 14.28 24.53
C THR A 3 -11.09 14.98 23.41
N ASP A 4 -11.28 16.28 23.53
CA ASP A 4 -12.02 17.04 22.51
C ASP A 4 -11.12 17.17 21.27
N ASP A 5 -11.34 16.31 20.27
CA ASP A 5 -10.55 16.25 19.05
C ASP A 5 -10.50 17.62 18.34
N LYS A 6 -11.56 18.44 18.50
CA LYS A 6 -11.62 19.78 17.96
C LYS A 6 -10.68 20.74 18.70
N ALA A 7 -10.64 20.68 20.02
CA ALA A 7 -9.71 21.51 20.81
C ALA A 7 -8.25 21.21 20.48
N ILE A 8 -7.92 19.93 20.20
CA ILE A 8 -6.58 19.55 19.75
C ILE A 8 -6.28 20.13 18.37
N ALA A 9 -7.21 20.02 17.43
CA ALA A 9 -7.04 20.57 16.08
C ALA A 9 -6.84 22.09 16.11
N ASP A 10 -7.74 22.79 16.81
CA ASP A 10 -7.70 24.26 16.94
C ASP A 10 -6.40 24.72 17.63
N GLY A 11 -5.97 23.98 18.69
CA GLY A 11 -4.71 24.24 19.37
C GLY A 11 -3.50 24.11 18.47
N ILE A 12 -3.43 23.03 17.68
CA ILE A 12 -2.34 22.81 16.72
C ILE A 12 -2.36 23.90 15.65
N VAL A 13 -3.52 24.23 15.09
CA VAL A 13 -3.64 25.28 14.06
C VAL A 13 -3.19 26.65 14.58
N ALA A 14 -3.61 27.00 15.79
CA ALA A 14 -3.19 28.27 16.43
C ALA A 14 -1.67 28.30 16.65
N ALA A 15 -1.10 27.23 17.17
CA ALA A 15 0.31 27.15 17.53
C ALA A 15 1.26 27.07 16.31
N VAL A 16 0.77 26.68 15.13
CA VAL A 16 1.56 26.74 13.88
C VAL A 16 1.43 28.09 13.17
N GLY A 17 0.76 29.08 13.75
CA GLY A 17 0.60 30.41 13.18
C GLY A 17 -0.70 30.62 12.40
N GLY A 18 -1.72 29.81 12.65
CA GLY A 18 -3.06 29.91 12.07
C GLY A 18 -3.19 29.19 10.73
N VAL A 19 -4.44 29.13 10.26
CA VAL A 19 -4.81 28.49 8.98
C VAL A 19 -4.03 29.07 7.80
N ASP A 20 -3.81 30.37 7.78
CA ASP A 20 -3.11 31.07 6.69
C ASP A 20 -1.62 30.69 6.59
N ASN A 21 -1.03 30.17 7.66
CA ASN A 21 0.34 29.68 7.64
C ASN A 21 0.44 28.22 7.17
N ILE A 22 -0.67 27.50 7.09
CA ILE A 22 -0.71 26.11 6.66
C ILE A 22 -0.88 26.08 5.15
N ARG A 23 0.21 25.75 4.44
CA ARG A 23 0.20 25.53 3.00
C ARG A 23 -0.43 24.20 2.61
N ALA A 24 -0.23 23.17 3.45
CA ALA A 24 -0.63 21.82 3.15
C ALA A 24 -0.79 20.97 4.41
N VAL A 25 -1.84 20.14 4.46
CA VAL A 25 -2.10 19.19 5.55
C VAL A 25 -2.12 17.77 5.00
N GLY A 26 -1.46 16.86 5.70
CA GLY A 26 -1.51 15.42 5.42
C GLY A 26 -1.34 14.63 6.70
N HIS A 27 -1.52 13.34 6.66
CA HIS A 27 -1.24 12.47 7.81
C HIS A 27 -0.70 11.11 7.38
N CYS A 28 -0.08 10.40 8.31
CA CYS A 28 0.20 8.98 8.22
C CYS A 28 -0.51 8.26 9.39
N SER A 29 -0.22 6.99 9.62
CA SER A 29 -0.91 6.21 10.66
C SER A 29 -0.88 6.81 12.07
N THR A 30 0.13 7.64 12.39
CA THR A 30 0.33 8.18 13.75
C THR A 30 0.66 9.67 13.79
N ARG A 31 0.91 10.34 12.65
CA ARG A 31 1.45 11.71 12.61
C ARG A 31 0.63 12.60 11.70
N LEU A 32 0.25 13.77 12.20
CA LEU A 32 -0.22 14.88 11.39
C LEU A 32 1.00 15.54 10.74
N ARG A 33 0.91 15.89 9.47
CA ARG A 33 1.99 16.51 8.69
C ARG A 33 1.51 17.82 8.11
N LEU A 34 2.20 18.87 8.44
CA LEU A 34 1.89 20.23 8.01
C LEU A 34 3.05 20.75 7.15
N THR A 35 2.74 21.32 6.01
CA THR A 35 3.69 22.13 5.24
C THR A 35 3.32 23.58 5.50
N LEU A 36 4.25 24.36 5.98
CA LEU A 36 4.01 25.73 6.43
C LEU A 36 4.62 26.72 5.45
N HIS A 37 4.01 27.91 5.34
CA HIS A 37 4.58 29.05 4.61
C HIS A 37 5.77 29.64 5.35
N ASP A 38 5.63 29.78 6.66
CA ASP A 38 6.65 30.35 7.55
C ASP A 38 6.85 29.47 8.78
N LYS A 39 8.02 28.81 8.84
CA LYS A 39 8.40 27.90 9.93
C LYS A 39 8.67 28.62 11.25
N THR A 40 8.97 29.90 11.20
CA THR A 40 9.33 30.68 12.39
C THR A 40 8.12 31.01 13.26
N LYS A 41 6.91 30.83 12.73
CA LYS A 41 5.65 31.06 13.45
C LYS A 41 5.22 29.88 14.33
N VAL A 42 5.96 28.78 14.30
CA VAL A 42 5.61 27.58 15.08
C VAL A 42 6.02 27.79 16.54
N ASP A 43 5.05 27.69 17.42
CA ASP A 43 5.29 27.62 18.87
C ASP A 43 5.33 26.14 19.30
N GLU A 44 6.54 25.57 19.26
CA GLU A 44 6.79 24.16 19.59
C GLU A 44 6.38 23.80 21.03
N LYS A 45 6.56 24.73 21.99
CA LYS A 45 6.21 24.52 23.38
C LYS A 45 4.71 24.39 23.57
N THR A 46 3.95 25.28 22.96
CA THR A 46 2.48 25.22 23.03
C THR A 46 1.95 23.94 22.42
N ILE A 47 2.60 23.40 21.34
CA ILE A 47 2.18 22.14 20.70
C ILE A 47 2.48 20.94 21.62
N GLU A 48 3.62 20.93 22.32
CA GLU A 48 3.97 19.86 23.26
C GLU A 48 3.00 19.77 24.45
N ASP A 49 2.46 20.92 24.89
CA ASP A 49 1.52 21.01 26.00
C ASP A 49 0.07 20.61 25.62
N ILE A 50 -0.23 20.41 24.32
CA ILE A 50 -1.57 19.98 23.88
C ILE A 50 -1.82 18.54 24.30
N GLU A 51 -2.89 18.31 25.07
CA GLU A 51 -3.30 16.95 25.47
C GLU A 51 -3.55 16.07 24.24
N GLY A 52 -2.86 14.93 24.16
CA GLY A 52 -2.94 14.00 23.02
C GLY A 52 -1.77 14.12 22.02
N VAL A 53 -0.98 15.18 22.08
CA VAL A 53 0.30 15.27 21.36
C VAL A 53 1.36 14.46 22.10
N LYS A 54 2.07 13.59 21.39
CA LYS A 54 3.13 12.73 21.92
C LYS A 54 4.52 13.19 21.54
N GLY A 55 4.62 14.25 20.76
CA GLY A 55 5.87 14.83 20.30
C GLY A 55 5.68 15.54 18.96
N GLN A 56 6.66 16.35 18.61
CA GLN A 56 6.67 17.13 17.37
C GLN A 56 8.10 17.27 16.86
N PHE A 57 8.28 17.50 15.56
CA PHE A 57 9.58 17.81 14.96
C PHE A 57 9.45 18.26 13.52
N PHE A 58 10.47 18.96 13.03
CA PHE A 58 10.62 19.23 11.61
C PHE A 58 11.32 18.09 10.89
N ALA A 59 10.72 17.61 9.80
CA ALA A 59 11.32 16.64 8.88
C ALA A 59 11.45 17.29 7.49
N GLY A 60 12.57 17.92 7.22
CA GLY A 60 12.78 18.71 6.02
C GLY A 60 11.83 19.92 5.97
N GLU A 61 10.98 19.95 4.95
CA GLU A 61 10.00 21.02 4.77
C GLU A 61 8.69 20.81 5.54
N GLN A 62 8.54 19.67 6.21
CA GLN A 62 7.30 19.32 6.92
C GLN A 62 7.47 19.43 8.43
N TYR A 63 6.49 20.04 9.07
CA TYR A 63 6.29 19.97 10.48
C TYR A 63 5.41 18.75 10.81
N GLN A 64 5.84 17.88 11.69
CA GLN A 64 5.16 16.63 12.04
C GLN A 64 4.77 16.62 13.52
N VAL A 65 3.49 16.39 13.79
CA VAL A 65 2.95 16.26 15.15
C VAL A 65 2.51 14.82 15.35
N ILE A 66 3.04 14.15 16.37
CA ILE A 66 2.75 12.75 16.69
C ILE A 66 1.50 12.70 17.57
N LEU A 67 0.40 12.16 17.05
CA LEU A 67 -0.88 12.03 17.75
C LEU A 67 -1.22 10.57 18.12
N GLY A 68 -0.62 9.61 17.39
CA GLY A 68 -0.93 8.20 17.52
C GLY A 68 -2.09 7.75 16.61
N THR A 69 -2.32 6.42 16.58
CA THR A 69 -3.35 5.80 15.74
C THR A 69 -4.75 6.21 16.17
N GLY A 70 -5.61 6.48 15.18
CA GLY A 70 -7.01 6.85 15.39
C GLY A 70 -7.23 8.35 15.67
N LEU A 71 -6.51 8.96 16.63
CA LEU A 71 -6.61 10.38 16.90
C LEU A 71 -6.15 11.21 15.70
N VAL A 72 -5.08 10.82 15.07
CA VAL A 72 -4.53 11.53 13.91
C VAL A 72 -5.53 11.69 12.76
N ASN A 73 -6.36 10.68 12.50
CA ASN A 73 -7.36 10.74 11.43
C ASN A 73 -8.43 11.78 11.73
N ARG A 74 -8.94 11.78 12.98
CA ARG A 74 -10.00 12.71 13.39
C ARG A 74 -9.52 14.17 13.43
N VAL A 75 -8.31 14.39 13.96
CA VAL A 75 -7.69 15.72 13.94
C VAL A 75 -7.40 16.18 12.52
N TYR A 76 -6.90 15.29 11.65
CA TYR A 76 -6.69 15.61 10.24
C TYR A 76 -7.98 16.04 9.55
N ASP A 77 -9.09 15.31 9.75
CA ASP A 77 -10.39 15.64 9.12
C ASP A 77 -10.88 17.04 9.52
N ILE A 78 -10.64 17.44 10.78
CA ILE A 78 -10.99 18.77 11.28
C ILE A 78 -10.09 19.85 10.65
N VAL A 79 -8.77 19.68 10.75
CA VAL A 79 -7.79 20.65 10.22
C VAL A 79 -7.92 20.80 8.69
N ALA A 80 -8.16 19.70 7.98
CA ALA A 80 -8.39 19.72 6.54
C ALA A 80 -9.73 20.37 6.16
N GLY A 81 -10.78 20.18 6.98
CA GLY A 81 -12.10 20.80 6.78
C GLY A 81 -12.08 22.31 6.99
N GLU A 82 -11.32 22.82 7.94
CA GLU A 82 -11.17 24.26 8.20
C GLU A 82 -10.38 24.98 7.09
N ASN A 83 -9.51 24.25 6.38
CA ASN A 83 -8.69 24.76 5.29
C ASN A 83 -9.39 24.77 3.91
N GLN A 84 -10.69 24.54 3.80
CA GLN A 84 -11.42 24.51 2.51
C GLN A 84 -11.38 25.84 1.72
N GLY A 85 -10.81 26.91 2.26
CA GLY A 85 -10.66 28.22 1.60
C GLY A 85 -9.35 28.45 0.84
N GLY A 86 -8.37 27.55 0.87
CA GLY A 86 -7.06 27.85 0.26
C GLY A 86 -6.03 26.72 0.16
N VAL A 87 -6.31 25.54 0.63
CA VAL A 87 -5.31 24.46 0.57
C VAL A 87 -5.38 23.70 -0.75
N ASN A 88 -4.38 23.95 -1.56
CA ASN A 88 -4.14 23.29 -2.84
C ASN A 88 -4.14 21.76 -2.67
N THR A 89 -5.02 21.08 -3.37
CA THR A 89 -5.04 19.62 -3.54
C THR A 89 -3.80 19.06 -4.24
N ASP A 90 -2.87 19.92 -4.66
CA ASP A 90 -1.57 19.57 -5.24
C ASP A 90 -0.46 19.25 -4.21
N ILE A 91 -0.84 19.06 -2.94
CA ILE A 91 0.08 18.68 -1.85
C ILE A 91 0.93 17.46 -2.23
N LYS A 92 0.33 16.51 -2.95
CA LYS A 92 1.07 15.33 -3.42
C LYS A 92 2.12 15.69 -4.46
N ALA A 93 1.84 16.63 -5.35
CA ALA A 93 2.79 17.08 -6.36
C ALA A 93 4.01 17.76 -5.72
N ASP A 94 3.78 18.63 -4.73
CA ASP A 94 4.84 19.33 -3.98
C ASP A 94 5.64 18.36 -3.09
N LEU A 95 4.98 17.38 -2.46
CA LEU A 95 5.65 16.33 -1.67
C LEU A 95 6.56 15.43 -2.51
N TYR A 96 6.22 15.24 -3.78
CA TYR A 96 7.02 14.47 -4.73
C TYR A 96 8.01 15.34 -5.51
N ALA A 97 7.84 16.68 -5.50
CA ALA A 97 8.78 17.62 -6.10
C ALA A 97 10.12 17.55 -5.35
N GLY A 98 11.19 17.27 -6.03
CA GLY A 98 12.53 17.16 -5.42
C GLY A 98 12.93 15.77 -4.92
N MET A 99 12.06 14.76 -4.99
CA MET A 99 12.46 13.37 -4.70
C MET A 99 13.12 12.71 -5.91
N SER A 100 14.21 11.94 -5.67
CA SER A 100 14.76 11.04 -6.68
C SER A 100 13.73 10.01 -7.12
N LEU A 101 13.78 9.55 -8.37
CA LEU A 101 12.83 8.58 -8.94
C LEU A 101 12.61 7.34 -8.05
N PRO A 102 13.68 6.66 -7.51
CA PRO A 102 13.48 5.50 -6.64
C PRO A 102 12.71 5.84 -5.37
N LYS A 103 13.02 6.99 -4.76
CA LYS A 103 12.36 7.45 -3.53
C LYS A 103 10.89 7.82 -3.76
N LYS A 104 10.59 8.44 -4.91
CA LYS A 104 9.22 8.75 -5.33
C LYS A 104 8.41 7.49 -5.57
N LEU A 105 8.98 6.51 -6.28
CA LEU A 105 8.31 5.23 -6.56
C LEU A 105 8.03 4.47 -5.25
N SER A 106 9.03 4.35 -4.38
CA SER A 106 8.88 3.71 -3.06
C SER A 106 7.76 4.35 -2.24
N ARG A 107 7.67 5.69 -2.25
CA ARG A 107 6.61 6.39 -1.51
C ARG A 107 5.23 6.14 -2.11
N ILE A 108 5.09 6.18 -3.44
CA ILE A 108 3.82 5.86 -4.13
C ILE A 108 3.36 4.45 -3.78
N LEU A 109 4.27 3.48 -3.82
CA LEU A 109 3.96 2.10 -3.42
C LEU A 109 3.53 2.04 -1.95
N GLY A 110 4.27 2.69 -1.05
CA GLY A 110 3.87 2.78 0.36
C GLY A 110 2.46 3.34 0.55
N ASP A 111 2.14 4.44 -0.09
CA ASP A 111 0.83 5.09 0.01
C ASP A 111 -0.32 4.21 -0.53
N ILE A 112 -0.03 3.34 -1.51
CA ILE A 112 -0.99 2.36 -2.04
C ILE A 112 -1.17 1.17 -1.08
N PHE A 113 -0.09 0.67 -0.47
CA PHE A 113 -0.14 -0.51 0.39
C PHE A 113 -0.64 -0.20 1.82
N ILE A 114 -0.34 0.97 2.37
CA ILE A 114 -0.71 1.34 3.75
C ILE A 114 -2.18 1.04 4.09
N PRO A 115 -3.18 1.43 3.29
CA PRO A 115 -4.58 1.12 3.63
C PRO A 115 -4.94 -0.36 3.49
N VAL A 116 -4.15 -1.15 2.75
CA VAL A 116 -4.37 -2.58 2.54
C VAL A 116 -3.73 -3.44 3.63
N ILE A 117 -2.62 -2.98 4.22
CA ILE A 117 -1.85 -3.71 5.25
C ILE A 117 -2.71 -4.23 6.40
N PRO A 118 -3.62 -3.46 7.04
CA PRO A 118 -4.39 -3.98 8.18
C PRO A 118 -5.23 -5.20 7.84
N VAL A 119 -5.80 -5.23 6.62
CA VAL A 119 -6.60 -6.36 6.13
C VAL A 119 -5.71 -7.59 5.92
N LEU A 120 -4.52 -7.41 5.31
CA LEU A 120 -3.57 -8.50 5.10
C LEU A 120 -3.04 -9.05 6.43
N VAL A 121 -2.74 -8.18 7.40
CA VAL A 121 -2.30 -8.60 8.75
C VAL A 121 -3.39 -9.40 9.44
N ALA A 122 -4.64 -8.93 9.44
CA ALA A 122 -5.77 -9.65 10.05
C ALA A 122 -5.95 -11.03 9.42
N THR A 123 -5.90 -11.12 8.09
CA THR A 123 -5.99 -12.38 7.35
C THR A 123 -4.81 -13.31 7.67
N GLY A 124 -3.60 -12.77 7.76
CA GLY A 124 -2.39 -13.52 8.13
C GLY A 124 -2.43 -14.05 9.56
N LEU A 125 -2.90 -13.25 10.53
CA LEU A 125 -3.09 -13.70 11.91
C LEU A 125 -4.11 -14.83 11.99
N PHE A 126 -5.22 -14.72 11.26
CA PHE A 126 -6.22 -15.78 11.20
C PHE A 126 -5.65 -17.06 10.58
N SER A 127 -4.86 -16.95 9.50
CA SER A 127 -4.13 -18.09 8.93
C SER A 127 -3.19 -18.75 9.93
N GLY A 128 -2.42 -17.94 10.67
CA GLY A 128 -1.53 -18.42 11.72
C GLY A 128 -2.28 -19.18 12.82
N PHE A 129 -3.43 -18.67 13.25
CA PHE A 129 -4.29 -19.31 14.25
C PHE A 129 -4.80 -20.67 13.78
N ILE A 130 -5.33 -20.77 12.56
CA ILE A 130 -5.82 -22.04 11.98
C ILE A 130 -4.68 -23.05 11.80
N ASN A 131 -3.51 -22.58 11.31
CA ASN A 131 -2.34 -23.45 11.18
C ASN A 131 -1.84 -23.96 12.54
N CYS A 132 -1.92 -23.16 13.59
CA CYS A 132 -1.61 -23.56 14.95
C CYS A 132 -2.54 -24.68 15.42
N ILE A 133 -3.86 -24.55 15.25
CA ILE A 133 -4.85 -25.57 15.58
C ILE A 133 -4.54 -26.88 14.84
N ASN A 134 -4.27 -26.80 13.53
CA ASN A 134 -3.91 -27.98 12.73
C ASN A 134 -2.63 -28.67 13.23
N SER A 135 -1.64 -27.88 13.69
CA SER A 135 -0.38 -28.40 14.22
C SER A 135 -0.56 -29.18 15.53
N PHE A 136 -1.59 -28.91 16.30
CA PHE A 136 -1.98 -29.69 17.47
C PHE A 136 -2.74 -30.99 17.14
N GLY A 137 -2.89 -31.30 15.84
CA GLY A 137 -3.57 -32.55 15.40
C GLY A 137 -5.09 -32.50 15.51
N VAL A 138 -5.68 -31.32 15.72
CA VAL A 138 -7.13 -31.13 15.76
C VAL A 138 -7.68 -31.27 14.34
N GLN A 139 -8.46 -32.30 14.08
CA GLN A 139 -9.17 -32.46 12.83
C GLN A 139 -10.43 -31.62 12.83
N MET A 140 -10.45 -30.59 11.99
CA MET A 140 -11.62 -29.74 11.80
C MET A 140 -12.61 -30.40 10.83
N ASP A 141 -13.90 -30.17 11.07
CA ASP A 141 -14.94 -30.54 10.10
C ASP A 141 -14.65 -29.93 8.73
N PRO A 142 -14.82 -30.66 7.62
CA PRO A 142 -14.53 -30.17 6.27
C PRO A 142 -15.24 -28.85 5.91
N ASN A 143 -16.47 -28.64 6.39
CA ASN A 143 -17.22 -27.42 6.13
C ASN A 143 -16.62 -26.22 6.91
N VAL A 144 -16.22 -26.47 8.16
CA VAL A 144 -15.53 -25.46 8.97
C VAL A 144 -14.19 -25.09 8.34
N LEU A 145 -13.44 -26.08 7.87
CA LEU A 145 -12.17 -25.86 7.17
C LEU A 145 -12.38 -25.06 5.87
N THR A 146 -13.46 -25.30 5.14
CA THR A 146 -13.81 -24.53 3.94
C THR A 146 -14.07 -23.06 4.28
N ILE A 147 -14.89 -22.78 5.30
CA ILE A 147 -15.16 -21.41 5.76
C ILE A 147 -13.87 -20.75 6.26
N ALA A 148 -13.07 -21.45 7.05
CA ALA A 148 -11.77 -20.96 7.50
C ALA A 148 -10.84 -20.62 6.32
N THR A 149 -10.82 -21.46 5.28
CA THR A 149 -10.03 -21.21 4.06
C THR A 149 -10.49 -19.96 3.31
N ILE A 150 -11.80 -19.73 3.22
CA ILE A 150 -12.34 -18.49 2.64
C ILE A 150 -11.81 -17.26 3.41
N LEU A 151 -11.92 -17.28 4.74
CA LEU A 151 -11.42 -16.18 5.58
C LEU A 151 -9.91 -15.97 5.45
N MET A 152 -9.13 -17.04 5.35
CA MET A 152 -7.66 -16.98 5.21
C MET A 152 -7.20 -16.48 3.83
N LYS A 153 -7.90 -16.83 2.76
CA LYS A 153 -7.40 -16.62 1.39
C LYS A 153 -8.03 -15.46 0.66
N THR A 154 -9.22 -14.99 1.04
CA THR A 154 -9.96 -13.99 0.28
C THR A 154 -9.15 -12.71 0.05
N ALA A 155 -8.53 -12.13 1.09
CA ALA A 155 -7.78 -10.89 0.92
C ALA A 155 -6.58 -11.05 -0.01
N PHE A 156 -5.90 -12.18 0.02
CA PHE A 156 -4.78 -12.47 -0.87
C PHE A 156 -5.25 -12.78 -2.30
N THR A 157 -6.28 -13.59 -2.47
CA THR A 157 -6.83 -13.93 -3.79
C THR A 157 -7.34 -12.68 -4.52
N PHE A 158 -8.05 -11.79 -3.80
CA PHE A 158 -8.60 -10.56 -4.33
C PHE A 158 -7.70 -9.34 -4.09
N LEU A 159 -6.41 -9.56 -3.82
CA LEU A 159 -5.43 -8.49 -3.64
C LEU A 159 -5.40 -7.48 -4.80
N PRO A 160 -5.52 -7.90 -6.09
CA PRO A 160 -5.62 -6.97 -7.21
C PRO A 160 -6.74 -5.94 -7.06
N VAL A 161 -7.87 -6.32 -6.44
CA VAL A 161 -8.99 -5.39 -6.20
C VAL A 161 -8.62 -4.32 -5.20
N LEU A 162 -7.97 -4.72 -4.10
CA LEU A 162 -7.53 -3.80 -3.04
C LEU A 162 -6.46 -2.83 -3.56
N ILE A 163 -5.51 -3.35 -4.35
CA ILE A 163 -4.43 -2.56 -4.96
C ILE A 163 -4.98 -1.60 -6.03
N ALA A 164 -5.89 -2.06 -6.91
CA ALA A 164 -6.49 -1.21 -7.92
C ALA A 164 -7.36 -0.10 -7.31
N TRP A 165 -8.14 -0.41 -6.27
CA TRP A 165 -8.91 0.57 -5.50
C TRP A 165 -8.00 1.64 -4.89
N SER A 166 -6.97 1.22 -4.16
CA SER A 166 -6.03 2.13 -3.49
C SER A 166 -5.18 2.91 -4.51
N GLY A 167 -4.74 2.24 -5.59
CA GLY A 167 -4.00 2.85 -6.68
C GLY A 167 -4.80 3.95 -7.39
N MET A 168 -6.06 3.70 -7.73
CA MET A 168 -6.94 4.72 -8.32
C MET A 168 -7.08 5.93 -7.41
N LYS A 169 -7.30 5.72 -6.10
CA LYS A 169 -7.33 6.79 -5.10
C LYS A 169 -6.01 7.56 -5.07
N GLN A 170 -4.87 6.86 -5.09
CA GLN A 170 -3.55 7.47 -5.04
C GLN A 170 -3.22 8.26 -6.31
N PHE A 171 -3.61 7.76 -7.48
CA PHE A 171 -3.39 8.42 -8.77
C PHE A 171 -4.45 9.48 -9.10
N GLY A 172 -5.46 9.65 -8.20
CA GLY A 172 -6.51 10.67 -8.32
C GLY A 172 -7.57 10.33 -9.37
N GLY A 173 -7.84 9.05 -9.58
CA GLY A 173 -8.99 8.55 -10.32
C GLY A 173 -10.11 8.09 -9.39
N SER A 174 -11.21 7.58 -9.95
CA SER A 174 -12.36 7.04 -9.20
C SER A 174 -12.04 5.68 -8.57
N PRO A 175 -12.07 5.55 -7.23
CA PRO A 175 -11.80 4.27 -6.57
C PRO A 175 -12.77 3.15 -6.96
N VAL A 176 -14.02 3.49 -7.32
CA VAL A 176 -15.03 2.50 -7.77
C VAL A 176 -14.63 1.87 -9.09
N ILE A 177 -14.08 2.65 -10.03
CA ILE A 177 -13.52 2.12 -11.28
C ILE A 177 -12.36 1.15 -10.96
N GLY A 178 -11.52 1.49 -9.98
CA GLY A 178 -10.46 0.60 -9.49
C GLY A 178 -10.98 -0.74 -9.00
N ILE A 179 -12.07 -0.74 -8.22
CA ILE A 179 -12.71 -1.99 -7.77
C ILE A 179 -13.15 -2.83 -8.97
N VAL A 180 -13.85 -2.23 -9.93
CA VAL A 180 -14.35 -2.96 -11.12
C VAL A 180 -13.18 -3.54 -11.92
N LEU A 181 -12.15 -2.75 -12.20
CA LEU A 181 -10.95 -3.23 -12.92
C LEU A 181 -10.23 -4.35 -12.16
N GLY A 182 -10.08 -4.22 -10.85
CA GLY A 182 -9.50 -5.27 -10.02
C GLY A 182 -10.32 -6.58 -10.05
N LEU A 183 -11.66 -6.48 -10.00
CA LEU A 183 -12.56 -7.64 -10.14
C LEU A 183 -12.47 -8.28 -11.53
N MET A 184 -12.29 -7.48 -12.60
CA MET A 184 -12.07 -8.00 -13.94
C MET A 184 -10.77 -8.82 -14.01
N LEU A 185 -9.69 -8.37 -13.37
CA LEU A 185 -8.40 -9.09 -13.34
C LEU A 185 -8.47 -10.43 -12.60
N VAL A 186 -9.36 -10.58 -11.63
CA VAL A 186 -9.54 -11.83 -10.86
C VAL A 186 -10.86 -12.55 -11.16
N ASN A 187 -11.47 -12.23 -12.29
CA ASN A 187 -12.76 -12.81 -12.67
C ASN A 187 -12.66 -14.34 -12.72
N PRO A 188 -13.65 -15.08 -12.17
CA PRO A 188 -13.66 -16.56 -12.19
C PRO A 188 -13.66 -17.20 -13.58
N LEU A 189 -14.03 -16.45 -14.62
CA LEU A 189 -13.94 -16.90 -16.02
C LEU A 189 -12.49 -16.94 -16.53
N LEU A 190 -11.57 -16.22 -15.88
CA LEU A 190 -10.15 -16.32 -16.17
C LEU A 190 -9.57 -17.56 -15.47
N PRO A 191 -8.84 -18.42 -16.19
CA PRO A 191 -8.22 -19.59 -15.58
C PRO A 191 -7.19 -19.18 -14.53
N ASN A 192 -7.18 -19.90 -13.41
CA ASN A 192 -6.22 -19.61 -12.34
C ASN A 192 -4.79 -19.91 -12.82
N PRO A 193 -3.83 -19.00 -12.68
CA PRO A 193 -2.46 -19.19 -13.15
C PRO A 193 -1.79 -20.42 -12.53
N ASN A 194 -2.07 -20.75 -11.27
CA ASN A 194 -1.52 -21.93 -10.62
C ASN A 194 -2.05 -23.25 -11.22
N ASP A 195 -3.30 -23.25 -11.65
CA ASP A 195 -3.92 -24.44 -12.24
C ASP A 195 -3.46 -24.61 -13.70
N VAL A 196 -3.21 -23.52 -14.40
CA VAL A 196 -2.58 -23.54 -15.73
C VAL A 196 -1.14 -24.08 -15.66
N VAL A 197 -0.34 -23.61 -14.69
CA VAL A 197 1.03 -24.13 -14.47
C VAL A 197 1.04 -25.61 -14.12
N LYS A 198 0.03 -26.11 -13.40
CA LYS A 198 -0.13 -27.54 -13.08
C LYS A 198 -0.66 -28.36 -14.26
N GLY A 199 -1.09 -27.72 -15.35
CA GLY A 199 -1.68 -28.38 -16.51
C GLY A 199 -3.10 -28.91 -16.28
N THR A 200 -3.79 -28.46 -15.23
CA THR A 200 -5.17 -28.87 -14.90
C THR A 200 -6.24 -28.09 -15.65
N VAL A 201 -5.89 -26.88 -16.11
CA VAL A 201 -6.75 -25.98 -16.88
C VAL A 201 -5.91 -25.34 -18.00
N GLU A 202 -6.49 -25.17 -19.18
CA GLU A 202 -5.83 -24.48 -20.28
C GLU A 202 -5.97 -22.95 -20.14
N ALA A 203 -4.93 -22.21 -20.57
CA ALA A 203 -4.98 -20.76 -20.66
C ALA A 203 -5.92 -20.34 -21.79
N ILE A 204 -6.52 -19.15 -21.68
CA ILE A 204 -7.26 -18.55 -22.80
C ILE A 204 -6.23 -18.04 -23.80
N THR A 205 -6.13 -18.70 -24.97
CA THR A 205 -5.12 -18.37 -25.96
C THR A 205 -5.72 -17.51 -27.07
N PHE A 206 -5.09 -16.37 -27.33
CA PHE A 206 -5.37 -15.52 -28.48
C PHE A 206 -4.19 -15.54 -29.45
N HIS A 207 -4.45 -15.29 -30.71
CA HIS A 207 -3.41 -15.26 -31.75
C HIS A 207 -3.38 -13.91 -32.48
N PRO A 208 -3.17 -12.77 -31.76
CA PRO A 208 -3.07 -11.48 -32.41
C PRO A 208 -1.80 -11.43 -33.26
N PHE A 209 -1.94 -11.10 -34.54
CA PHE A 209 -0.82 -10.98 -35.49
C PHE A 209 0.04 -12.25 -35.61
N GLY A 210 -0.54 -13.45 -35.33
CA GLY A 210 0.20 -14.72 -35.43
C GLY A 210 1.10 -15.02 -34.20
N LEU A 211 1.08 -14.20 -33.18
CA LEU A 211 1.73 -14.45 -31.87
C LEU A 211 0.76 -15.18 -30.95
N GLU A 212 1.24 -16.23 -30.31
CA GLU A 212 0.49 -16.93 -29.26
C GLU A 212 0.49 -16.11 -27.99
N TRP A 213 -0.71 -15.71 -27.52
CA TRP A 213 -0.87 -14.84 -26.38
C TRP A 213 -1.80 -15.50 -25.34
N ASN A 214 -1.23 -15.87 -24.22
CA ASN A 214 -1.94 -16.59 -23.18
C ASN A 214 -2.45 -15.61 -22.11
N VAL A 215 -3.75 -15.61 -21.89
CA VAL A 215 -4.43 -14.81 -20.87
C VAL A 215 -4.89 -15.73 -19.74
N VAL A 216 -4.51 -15.43 -18.54
CA VAL A 216 -4.88 -16.12 -17.31
C VAL A 216 -5.39 -15.10 -16.29
N GLY A 217 -5.92 -15.56 -15.18
CA GLY A 217 -6.30 -14.69 -14.07
C GLY A 217 -5.07 -14.13 -13.33
N TYR A 218 -5.28 -13.01 -12.66
CA TYR A 218 -4.22 -12.30 -11.92
C TYR A 218 -4.46 -12.35 -10.41
N GLN A 219 -5.03 -13.47 -9.93
CA GLN A 219 -5.28 -13.68 -8.50
C GLN A 219 -3.94 -13.61 -7.72
N GLY A 220 -3.90 -12.75 -6.71
CA GLY A 220 -2.70 -12.53 -5.90
C GLY A 220 -1.65 -11.61 -6.52
N SER A 221 -1.72 -11.29 -7.81
CA SER A 221 -0.76 -10.42 -8.50
C SER A 221 -0.93 -8.95 -8.10
N VAL A 222 0.18 -8.25 -7.94
CA VAL A 222 0.21 -6.84 -7.54
C VAL A 222 0.49 -5.92 -8.73
N LEU A 223 1.49 -6.25 -9.55
CA LEU A 223 1.98 -5.39 -10.63
C LEU A 223 0.92 -5.10 -11.69
N PRO A 224 0.15 -6.08 -12.21
CA PRO A 224 -0.90 -5.81 -13.18
C PRO A 224 -1.94 -4.82 -12.64
N ALA A 225 -2.40 -5.02 -11.40
CA ALA A 225 -3.39 -4.16 -10.77
C ALA A 225 -2.89 -2.71 -10.60
N LEU A 226 -1.62 -2.56 -10.21
CA LEU A 226 -0.98 -1.25 -10.04
C LEU A 226 -0.89 -0.49 -11.36
N VAL A 227 -0.41 -1.16 -12.42
CA VAL A 227 -0.24 -0.55 -13.74
C VAL A 227 -1.59 -0.22 -14.37
N VAL A 228 -2.57 -1.12 -14.25
CA VAL A 228 -3.94 -0.90 -14.73
C VAL A 228 -4.58 0.29 -14.01
N ALA A 229 -4.43 0.40 -12.69
CA ALA A 229 -4.94 1.54 -11.92
C ALA A 229 -4.29 2.87 -12.37
N TYR A 230 -2.99 2.88 -12.64
CA TYR A 230 -2.29 4.05 -13.15
C TYR A 230 -2.82 4.49 -14.53
N ILE A 231 -2.95 3.53 -15.46
CA ILE A 231 -3.47 3.81 -16.81
C ILE A 231 -4.93 4.26 -16.73
N ALA A 232 -5.76 3.60 -15.93
CA ALA A 232 -7.15 3.97 -15.74
C ALA A 232 -7.29 5.40 -15.20
N ALA A 233 -6.53 5.76 -14.17
CA ALA A 233 -6.55 7.11 -13.62
C ALA A 233 -6.10 8.18 -14.63
N LYS A 234 -5.09 7.87 -15.46
CA LYS A 234 -4.66 8.74 -16.56
C LYS A 234 -5.73 8.88 -17.63
N THR A 235 -6.35 7.78 -18.04
CA THR A 235 -7.44 7.77 -19.03
C THR A 235 -8.65 8.54 -18.53
N GLU A 236 -9.09 8.30 -17.30
CA GLU A 236 -10.19 9.02 -16.67
C GLU A 236 -9.95 10.53 -16.63
N LYS A 237 -8.75 10.96 -16.21
CA LYS A 237 -8.39 12.39 -16.19
C LYS A 237 -8.34 13.01 -17.59
N ALA A 238 -7.82 12.28 -18.56
CA ALA A 238 -7.79 12.77 -19.95
C ALA A 238 -9.20 12.94 -20.51
N LEU A 239 -10.09 11.98 -20.26
CA LEU A 239 -11.47 12.02 -20.73
C LEU A 239 -12.26 13.16 -20.08
N LYS A 240 -12.11 13.41 -18.78
CA LYS A 240 -12.76 14.54 -18.08
C LYS A 240 -12.39 15.92 -18.65
N ASN A 241 -11.28 16.04 -19.33
CA ASN A 241 -10.87 17.28 -19.99
C ASN A 241 -11.48 17.45 -21.40
N VAL A 242 -12.03 16.39 -21.98
CA VAL A 242 -12.48 16.38 -23.39
C VAL A 242 -13.98 16.12 -23.50
N VAL A 243 -14.52 15.29 -22.59
CA VAL A 243 -15.94 14.91 -22.61
C VAL A 243 -16.77 16.05 -22.01
N PRO A 244 -17.88 16.48 -22.67
CA PRO A 244 -18.80 17.45 -22.10
C PRO A 244 -19.46 16.95 -20.81
N ASP A 245 -19.68 17.84 -19.84
CA ASP A 245 -20.23 17.52 -18.50
C ASP A 245 -21.51 16.67 -18.53
N VAL A 246 -22.37 16.90 -19.51
CA VAL A 246 -23.66 16.16 -19.69
C VAL A 246 -23.41 14.67 -19.98
N LEU A 247 -22.31 14.34 -20.62
CA LEU A 247 -21.97 12.96 -21.03
C LEU A 247 -20.87 12.33 -20.14
N ASP A 248 -20.22 13.13 -19.30
CA ASP A 248 -19.07 12.67 -18.49
C ASP A 248 -19.44 11.50 -17.57
N LEU A 249 -20.65 11.52 -17.00
CA LEU A 249 -21.12 10.48 -16.08
C LEU A 249 -21.18 9.08 -16.74
N ILE A 250 -21.39 9.01 -18.05
CA ILE A 250 -21.55 7.75 -18.79
C ILE A 250 -20.29 7.42 -19.60
N ILE A 251 -19.81 8.36 -20.42
CA ILE A 251 -18.73 8.11 -21.38
C ILE A 251 -17.40 7.91 -20.68
N THR A 252 -17.09 8.71 -19.67
CA THR A 252 -15.80 8.63 -18.98
C THR A 252 -15.61 7.29 -18.27
N PRO A 253 -16.49 6.80 -17.38
CA PRO A 253 -16.31 5.50 -16.74
C PRO A 253 -16.37 4.35 -17.75
N PHE A 254 -17.30 4.40 -18.74
CA PHE A 254 -17.38 3.37 -19.78
C PHE A 254 -16.07 3.22 -20.56
N THR A 255 -15.56 4.32 -21.09
CA THR A 255 -14.32 4.30 -21.89
C THR A 255 -13.10 3.94 -21.03
N THR A 256 -13.05 4.45 -19.79
CA THR A 256 -11.96 4.13 -18.86
C THR A 256 -11.90 2.62 -18.55
N ILE A 257 -13.05 2.02 -18.21
CA ILE A 257 -13.15 0.59 -17.92
C ILE A 257 -12.81 -0.23 -19.17
N LEU A 258 -13.35 0.15 -20.32
CA LEU A 258 -13.10 -0.57 -21.58
C LEU A 258 -11.60 -0.54 -21.94
N VAL A 259 -11.00 0.64 -21.99
CA VAL A 259 -9.59 0.80 -22.39
C VAL A 259 -8.66 0.16 -21.36
N ALA A 260 -8.78 0.52 -20.08
CA ALA A 260 -7.89 -0.01 -19.05
C ALA A 260 -8.13 -1.50 -18.77
N GLY A 261 -9.36 -1.99 -18.88
CA GLY A 261 -9.70 -3.41 -18.74
C GLY A 261 -9.14 -4.26 -19.86
N LEU A 262 -9.33 -3.85 -21.13
CA LEU A 262 -8.77 -4.58 -22.27
C LEU A 262 -7.25 -4.54 -22.27
N LEU A 263 -6.64 -3.37 -22.10
CA LEU A 263 -5.18 -3.27 -22.00
C LEU A 263 -4.66 -4.05 -20.80
N GLY A 264 -5.37 -4.01 -19.68
CA GLY A 264 -5.03 -4.74 -18.45
C GLY A 264 -4.96 -6.24 -18.66
N MET A 265 -5.98 -6.83 -19.24
CA MET A 265 -6.07 -8.28 -19.43
C MET A 265 -5.20 -8.76 -20.59
N LEU A 266 -5.17 -8.03 -21.71
CA LEU A 266 -4.54 -8.53 -22.95
C LEU A 266 -3.07 -8.15 -23.10
N VAL A 267 -2.61 -7.07 -22.47
CA VAL A 267 -1.23 -6.57 -22.68
C VAL A 267 -0.48 -6.47 -21.36
N ILE A 268 -1.01 -5.67 -20.45
CA ILE A 268 -0.31 -5.34 -19.20
C ILE A 268 -0.17 -6.57 -18.31
N GLY A 269 -1.24 -7.33 -18.18
CA GLY A 269 -1.27 -8.52 -17.34
C GLY A 269 -0.19 -9.54 -17.72
N PRO A 270 -0.15 -10.06 -18.95
CA PRO A 270 0.88 -11.01 -19.38
C PRO A 270 2.30 -10.47 -19.27
N VAL A 271 2.52 -9.19 -19.60
CA VAL A 271 3.84 -8.54 -19.44
C VAL A 271 4.25 -8.45 -17.98
N CYS A 272 3.35 -7.97 -17.12
CA CYS A 272 3.63 -7.88 -15.68
C CYS A 272 3.85 -9.24 -15.04
N GLN A 273 3.07 -10.26 -15.41
CA GLN A 273 3.29 -11.63 -14.94
C GLN A 273 4.68 -12.15 -15.29
N THR A 274 5.15 -11.89 -16.51
CA THR A 274 6.51 -12.27 -16.90
C THR A 274 7.56 -11.60 -16.01
N VAL A 275 7.38 -10.31 -15.70
CA VAL A 275 8.25 -9.58 -14.76
C VAL A 275 8.15 -10.14 -13.35
N GLU A 276 6.95 -10.39 -12.84
CA GLU A 276 6.73 -10.99 -11.51
C GLU A 276 7.41 -12.36 -11.40
N HIS A 277 7.26 -13.22 -12.39
CA HIS A 277 7.94 -14.51 -12.43
C HIS A 277 9.47 -14.39 -12.46
N ALA A 278 10.02 -13.42 -13.20
CA ALA A 278 11.46 -13.17 -13.23
C ALA A 278 11.97 -12.69 -11.85
N VAL A 279 11.25 -11.79 -11.19
CA VAL A 279 11.59 -11.30 -9.84
C VAL A 279 11.49 -12.43 -8.82
N LEU A 280 10.44 -13.25 -8.87
CA LEU A 280 10.29 -14.41 -8.00
C LEU A 280 11.39 -15.46 -8.23
N ALA A 281 11.78 -15.70 -9.48
CA ALA A 281 12.87 -16.60 -9.80
C ALA A 281 14.21 -16.08 -9.25
N ALA A 282 14.49 -14.78 -9.41
CA ALA A 282 15.68 -14.15 -8.82
C ALA A 282 15.69 -14.23 -7.29
N ALA A 283 14.55 -13.97 -6.66
CA ALA A 283 14.39 -14.09 -5.21
C ALA A 283 14.60 -15.54 -4.74
N LYS A 284 13.98 -16.52 -5.41
CA LYS A 284 14.18 -17.96 -5.13
C LYS A 284 15.64 -18.35 -5.28
N PHE A 285 16.32 -17.85 -6.31
CA PHE A 285 17.75 -18.10 -6.52
C PHE A 285 18.57 -17.57 -5.33
N VAL A 286 18.35 -16.34 -4.88
CA VAL A 286 19.05 -15.76 -3.73
C VAL A 286 18.77 -16.56 -2.46
N ILE A 287 17.51 -16.94 -2.22
CA ILE A 287 17.12 -17.74 -1.04
C ILE A 287 17.78 -19.12 -1.04
N ALA A 288 17.91 -19.74 -2.21
CA ALA A 288 18.49 -21.07 -2.38
C ALA A 288 20.03 -21.09 -2.33
N LEU A 289 20.70 -19.93 -2.18
CA LEU A 289 22.15 -19.89 -2.06
C LEU A 289 22.62 -20.73 -0.86
N PRO A 290 23.66 -21.54 -1.05
CA PRO A 290 24.16 -22.44 0.01
C PRO A 290 24.72 -21.65 1.20
N PHE A 291 24.91 -22.34 2.31
CA PHE A 291 25.53 -21.82 3.53
C PHE A 291 24.81 -20.61 4.18
N GLY A 292 23.52 -20.42 3.88
CA GLY A 292 22.75 -19.30 4.43
C GLY A 292 23.07 -17.93 3.80
N LEU A 293 23.77 -17.91 2.66
CA LEU A 293 24.15 -16.67 1.95
C LEU A 293 22.93 -15.83 1.57
N GLY A 294 21.80 -16.47 1.20
CA GLY A 294 20.56 -15.77 0.92
C GLY A 294 20.04 -14.98 2.13
N GLY A 295 20.01 -15.61 3.29
CA GLY A 295 19.66 -14.96 4.56
C GLY A 295 20.66 -13.86 4.95
N LEU A 296 21.96 -14.09 4.73
CA LEU A 296 22.99 -13.08 4.97
C LEU A 296 22.81 -11.84 4.08
N ILE A 297 22.58 -12.04 2.77
CA ILE A 297 22.40 -10.94 1.82
C ILE A 297 21.12 -10.16 2.15
N LEU A 298 19.98 -10.84 2.26
CA LEU A 298 18.69 -10.20 2.51
C LEU A 298 18.62 -9.60 3.92
N GLY A 299 19.00 -10.35 4.95
CA GLY A 299 19.00 -9.86 6.32
C GLY A 299 20.02 -8.77 6.57
N GLY A 300 21.21 -8.86 5.96
CA GLY A 300 22.27 -7.87 6.10
C GLY A 300 22.01 -6.56 5.37
N THR A 301 21.34 -6.59 4.22
CA THR A 301 21.05 -5.39 3.42
C THR A 301 19.71 -4.72 3.80
N GLN A 302 18.81 -5.44 4.46
CA GLN A 302 17.47 -4.97 4.78
C GLN A 302 17.47 -3.64 5.52
N GLN A 303 18.30 -3.47 6.55
CA GLN A 303 18.33 -2.24 7.34
C GLN A 303 18.79 -1.03 6.52
N ALA A 304 19.75 -1.21 5.63
CA ALA A 304 20.17 -0.18 4.70
C ALA A 304 19.02 0.20 3.75
N ILE A 305 18.26 -0.78 3.28
CA ILE A 305 17.09 -0.55 2.42
C ILE A 305 15.96 0.16 3.19
N VAL A 306 15.73 -0.19 4.46
CA VAL A 306 14.76 0.51 5.33
C VAL A 306 15.11 1.98 5.47
N VAL A 307 16.38 2.33 5.70
CA VAL A 307 16.84 3.73 5.82
C VAL A 307 16.59 4.52 4.55
N THR A 308 16.69 3.89 3.36
CA THR A 308 16.36 4.56 2.10
C THR A 308 14.86 4.75 1.87
N GLY A 309 14.00 4.13 2.69
CA GLY A 309 12.54 4.14 2.52
C GLY A 309 12.03 3.19 1.43
N MET A 310 12.90 2.39 0.80
CA MET A 310 12.52 1.47 -0.28
C MET A 310 12.00 0.12 0.21
N HIS A 311 11.93 -0.10 1.53
CA HIS A 311 11.45 -1.36 2.11
C HIS A 311 10.00 -1.72 1.72
N HIS A 312 9.20 -0.75 1.30
CA HIS A 312 7.83 -1.00 0.80
C HIS A 312 7.79 -1.87 -0.47
N ILE A 313 8.89 -1.91 -1.24
CA ILE A 313 9.01 -2.81 -2.40
C ILE A 313 9.01 -4.28 -1.96
N PHE A 314 9.65 -4.58 -0.83
CA PHE A 314 9.65 -5.94 -0.26
C PHE A 314 8.25 -6.38 0.15
N LEU A 315 7.43 -5.46 0.66
CA LEU A 315 6.04 -5.80 1.03
C LEU A 315 5.24 -6.31 -0.17
N ALA A 316 5.40 -5.67 -1.34
CA ALA A 316 4.77 -6.13 -2.57
C ALA A 316 5.25 -7.54 -2.95
N LEU A 317 6.56 -7.77 -2.88
CA LEU A 317 7.17 -9.05 -3.17
C LEU A 317 6.76 -10.15 -2.18
N GLU A 318 6.75 -9.84 -0.88
CA GLU A 318 6.31 -10.75 0.18
C GLU A 318 4.86 -11.16 0.00
N THR A 319 4.00 -10.19 -0.33
CA THR A 319 2.57 -10.42 -0.53
C THR A 319 2.32 -11.31 -1.73
N ASP A 320 3.02 -11.07 -2.83
CA ASP A 320 2.95 -11.89 -4.03
C ASP A 320 3.48 -13.31 -3.76
N TYR A 321 4.60 -13.45 -3.07
CA TYR A 321 5.17 -14.74 -2.71
C TYR A 321 4.22 -15.55 -1.82
N LEU A 322 3.60 -14.91 -0.83
CA LEU A 322 2.62 -15.54 0.04
C LEU A 322 1.36 -15.97 -0.72
N ALA A 323 0.88 -15.14 -1.64
CA ALA A 323 -0.28 -15.44 -2.47
C ALA A 323 -0.03 -16.59 -3.43
N THR A 324 1.16 -16.67 -4.04
CA THR A 324 1.51 -17.68 -5.04
C THR A 324 1.99 -18.99 -4.46
N THR A 325 2.78 -18.96 -3.37
CA THR A 325 3.41 -20.15 -2.79
C THR A 325 2.81 -20.57 -1.45
N GLY A 326 2.02 -19.70 -0.79
CA GLY A 326 1.49 -19.92 0.56
C GLY A 326 2.54 -19.83 1.67
N PHE A 327 3.77 -19.45 1.35
CA PHE A 327 4.90 -19.36 2.28
C PHE A 327 5.72 -18.09 2.04
N ASN A 328 6.14 -17.41 3.13
CA ASN A 328 6.95 -16.20 3.06
C ASN A 328 8.34 -16.42 3.68
N PRO A 329 9.32 -16.90 2.91
CA PRO A 329 10.69 -17.09 3.40
C PRO A 329 11.41 -15.77 3.69
N PHE A 330 11.03 -14.66 3.03
CA PHE A 330 11.63 -13.35 3.27
C PHE A 330 11.44 -12.90 4.71
N ASN A 331 10.23 -13.05 5.24
CA ASN A 331 9.93 -12.62 6.61
C ASN A 331 10.79 -13.35 7.64
N ALA A 332 11.05 -14.63 7.45
CA ALA A 332 11.96 -15.39 8.30
C ALA A 332 13.39 -14.84 8.24
N MET A 333 13.88 -14.52 7.04
CA MET A 333 15.26 -14.02 6.83
C MET A 333 15.47 -12.62 7.38
N ILE A 334 14.49 -11.72 7.23
CA ILE A 334 14.58 -10.33 7.71
C ILE A 334 14.24 -10.18 9.19
N SER A 335 13.51 -11.14 9.78
CA SER A 335 13.12 -11.11 11.19
C SER A 335 14.31 -11.01 12.14
N GLY A 336 15.43 -11.65 11.80
CA GLY A 336 16.68 -11.53 12.56
C GLY A 336 17.17 -10.08 12.65
N GLY A 337 17.16 -9.35 11.54
CA GLY A 337 17.53 -7.93 11.49
C GLY A 337 16.56 -7.04 12.28
N ILE A 338 15.25 -7.31 12.20
CA ILE A 338 14.22 -6.58 12.94
C ILE A 338 14.38 -6.81 14.46
N MET A 339 14.62 -8.05 14.88
CA MET A 339 14.86 -8.38 16.30
C MET A 339 16.12 -7.72 16.84
N ALA A 340 17.20 -7.70 16.05
CA ALA A 340 18.43 -6.99 16.42
C ALA A 340 18.16 -5.48 16.58
N GLN A 341 17.41 -4.87 15.69
CA GLN A 341 17.02 -3.45 15.77
C GLN A 341 16.16 -3.18 17.00
N ALA A 342 15.15 -4.01 17.26
CA ALA A 342 14.26 -3.86 18.41
C ALA A 342 15.05 -3.97 19.73
N THR A 343 16.00 -4.92 19.81
CA THR A 343 16.86 -5.10 20.98
C THR A 343 17.81 -3.91 21.16
N ALA A 344 18.39 -3.40 20.08
CA ALA A 344 19.24 -2.21 20.13
C ALA A 344 18.47 -0.98 20.60
N ALA A 345 17.24 -0.77 20.09
CA ALA A 345 16.37 0.31 20.52
C ALA A 345 15.98 0.19 21.99
N LEU A 346 15.65 -1.03 22.47
CA LEU A 346 15.33 -1.28 23.87
C LEU A 346 16.52 -0.95 24.78
N VAL A 347 17.72 -1.46 24.45
CA VAL A 347 18.93 -1.19 25.23
C VAL A 347 19.29 0.29 25.25
N THR A 348 19.13 0.97 24.12
CA THR A 348 19.33 2.42 24.03
C THR A 348 18.33 3.15 24.90
N GLY A 349 17.04 2.82 24.83
CA GLY A 349 15.98 3.42 25.65
C GLY A 349 16.19 3.21 27.15
N LEU A 350 16.74 2.06 27.56
CA LEU A 350 17.07 1.80 28.96
C LEU A 350 18.30 2.58 29.47
N LYS A 351 19.22 2.97 28.55
CA LYS A 351 20.46 3.69 28.89
C LYS A 351 20.33 5.21 28.80
N VAL A 352 19.38 5.70 28.01
CA VAL A 352 19.12 7.14 27.89
C VAL A 352 18.39 7.61 29.16
N LYS A 353 18.97 8.60 29.85
CA LYS A 353 18.43 9.13 31.11
C LYS A 353 17.29 10.14 30.92
N GLU A 354 16.98 10.49 29.67
CA GLU A 354 15.87 11.37 29.29
C GLU A 354 14.85 10.56 28.49
N PRO A 355 13.55 10.61 28.84
CA PRO A 355 12.52 9.87 28.16
C PRO A 355 12.25 10.38 26.74
#